data_6be1cc50542366c96543b8d845e54a68
#
_entry.id   6be1cc50542366c96543b8d845e54a68
#
_cell.length_a   1.000
_cell.length_b   1.000
_cell.length_c   1.000
_cell.angle_alpha   90.00
_cell.angle_beta   90.00
_cell.angle_gamma   90.00
#
_symmetry.space_group_name_H-M   'P 1'
#
loop_
_entity.id
_entity.type
_entity.pdbx_description
1 polymer ?
#
loop_
_entity_poly.entity_id
_entity_poly.type
_entity_poly.pdbx_seq_one_letter_code
_entity_poly.pdbx_strand_id
1 'polypeptide(L)'
;MQPWRFIRITDAALRRRIHALVEQERPRTAAALGERAQEFLALKVEGILECAELLVVALGDDRDKHVFGRRTLPQMDLASVSCAIQNLWLAARAEGLGMGWVSLFEPRPLAELLGLPDGAEPVAILCLGPVPEFPDRPALELDGWATPRPLAEFVCENRWAQPQLP
;
A
#
# COMPACT_ATOMS: atom_id res chain seq x y z
N MET A 1 6.82 17.05 -10.47
CA MET A 1 5.39 16.77 -10.33
C MET A 1 5.10 16.22 -8.94
N GLN A 2 3.95 16.51 -8.40
CA GLN A 2 3.44 15.95 -7.14
C GLN A 2 2.04 15.39 -7.42
N PRO A 3 1.96 14.20 -8.03
CA PRO A 3 0.70 13.65 -8.55
C PRO A 3 -0.19 13.06 -7.46
N TRP A 4 0.19 13.18 -6.22
CA TRP A 4 -0.50 12.59 -5.08
C TRP A 4 -1.43 13.56 -4.35
N ARG A 5 -2.43 12.98 -3.68
CA ARG A 5 -3.24 13.62 -2.65
C ARG A 5 -3.31 12.68 -1.44
N PHE A 6 -3.16 13.26 -0.25
CA PHE A 6 -3.34 12.56 1.02
C PHE A 6 -4.64 13.04 1.64
N ILE A 7 -5.57 12.13 1.84
CA ILE A 7 -6.89 12.40 2.41
C ILE A 7 -6.87 11.85 3.84
N ARG A 8 -6.88 12.74 4.83
CA ARG A 8 -6.94 12.36 6.24
C ARG A 8 -8.38 12.02 6.62
N ILE A 9 -8.60 10.84 7.17
CA ILE A 9 -9.91 10.34 7.56
C ILE A 9 -10.11 10.56 9.07
N THR A 10 -10.84 11.59 9.42
CA THR A 10 -11.15 11.95 10.82
C THR A 10 -12.54 11.51 11.26
N ASP A 11 -13.46 11.26 10.33
CA ASP A 11 -14.81 10.79 10.58
C ASP A 11 -14.83 9.30 10.90
N ALA A 12 -15.30 8.93 12.09
CA ALA A 12 -15.36 7.55 12.54
C ALA A 12 -16.36 6.69 11.73
N ALA A 13 -17.44 7.30 11.20
CA ALA A 13 -18.41 6.57 10.36
C ALA A 13 -17.77 6.27 8.99
N LEU A 14 -17.06 7.23 8.40
CA LEU A 14 -16.34 7.05 7.16
C LEU A 14 -15.22 5.98 7.31
N ARG A 15 -14.48 6.00 8.43
CA ARG A 15 -13.47 4.99 8.74
C ARG A 15 -14.07 3.57 8.75
N ARG A 16 -15.23 3.37 9.37
CA ARG A 16 -15.93 2.07 9.35
C ARG A 16 -16.38 1.65 7.96
N ARG A 17 -16.80 2.60 7.13
CA ARG A 17 -17.18 2.30 5.72
C ARG A 17 -15.97 1.89 4.90
N ILE A 18 -14.82 2.53 5.08
CA ILE A 18 -13.57 2.13 4.44
C ILE A 18 -13.16 0.72 4.89
N HIS A 19 -13.21 0.44 6.19
CA HIS A 19 -12.95 -0.90 6.73
C HIS A 19 -13.87 -1.95 6.09
N ALA A 20 -15.16 -1.65 5.95
CA ALA A 20 -16.10 -2.58 5.32
C ALA A 20 -15.75 -2.92 3.86
N LEU A 21 -15.17 -1.98 3.08
CA LEU A 21 -14.69 -2.26 1.72
C LEU A 21 -13.50 -3.23 1.73
N VAL A 22 -12.60 -3.10 2.69
CA VAL A 22 -11.46 -4.01 2.87
C VAL A 22 -11.95 -5.41 3.26
N GLU A 23 -12.89 -5.49 4.20
CA GLU A 23 -13.47 -6.77 4.63
C GLU A 23 -14.29 -7.45 3.52
N GLN A 24 -14.85 -6.72 2.58
CA GLN A 24 -15.49 -7.32 1.39
C GLN A 24 -14.48 -7.90 0.40
N GLU A 25 -13.30 -7.29 0.27
CA GLU A 25 -12.26 -7.76 -0.65
C GLU A 25 -11.47 -8.94 -0.08
N ARG A 26 -11.32 -9.03 1.22
CA ARG A 26 -10.54 -10.06 1.91
C ARG A 26 -10.89 -11.50 1.49
N PRO A 27 -12.17 -11.93 1.50
CA PRO A 27 -12.52 -13.29 1.06
C PRO A 27 -12.31 -13.51 -0.44
N ARG A 28 -12.43 -12.49 -1.28
CA ARG A 28 -12.17 -12.59 -2.72
C ARG A 28 -10.69 -12.84 -2.99
N THR A 29 -9.82 -12.07 -2.32
CA THR A 29 -8.38 -12.26 -2.37
C THR A 29 -7.98 -13.62 -1.84
N ALA A 30 -8.57 -14.07 -0.72
CA ALA A 30 -8.35 -15.41 -0.17
C ALA A 30 -8.69 -16.50 -1.20
N ALA A 31 -9.85 -16.40 -1.85
CA ALA A 31 -10.27 -17.34 -2.89
C ALA A 31 -9.28 -17.39 -4.08
N ALA A 32 -8.72 -16.26 -4.48
CA ALA A 32 -7.71 -16.18 -5.54
C ALA A 32 -6.36 -16.82 -5.16
N LEU A 33 -6.06 -16.97 -3.87
CA LEU A 33 -4.83 -17.60 -3.36
C LEU A 33 -4.91 -19.15 -3.29
N GLY A 34 -6.07 -19.74 -3.56
CA GLY A 34 -6.24 -21.18 -3.62
C GLY A 34 -5.85 -21.88 -2.32
N GLU A 35 -4.85 -22.75 -2.36
CA GLU A 35 -4.40 -23.54 -1.20
C GLU A 35 -3.91 -22.67 -0.02
N ARG A 36 -3.43 -21.46 -0.29
CA ARG A 36 -2.98 -20.52 0.74
C ARG A 36 -4.09 -19.63 1.33
N ALA A 37 -5.35 -19.86 0.95
CA ALA A 37 -6.49 -19.05 1.41
C ALA A 37 -6.60 -18.97 2.93
N GLN A 38 -6.47 -20.11 3.63
CA GLN A 38 -6.58 -20.17 5.09
C GLN A 38 -5.39 -19.49 5.79
N GLU A 39 -4.19 -19.65 5.25
CA GLU A 39 -2.99 -18.98 5.71
C GLU A 39 -3.14 -17.45 5.61
N PHE A 40 -3.62 -16.95 4.46
CA PHE A 40 -3.90 -15.54 4.26
C PHE A 40 -4.96 -14.99 5.23
N LEU A 41 -6.06 -15.74 5.46
CA LEU A 41 -7.12 -15.30 6.37
C LEU A 41 -6.66 -15.21 7.83
N ALA A 42 -5.60 -15.94 8.19
CA ALA A 42 -5.00 -15.88 9.52
C ALA A 42 -4.12 -14.62 9.72
N LEU A 43 -3.65 -13.99 8.63
CA LEU A 43 -2.83 -12.79 8.71
C LEU A 43 -3.66 -11.56 9.13
N LYS A 44 -3.09 -10.71 9.97
CA LYS A 44 -3.61 -9.36 10.20
C LYS A 44 -3.17 -8.45 9.05
N VAL A 45 -4.07 -8.19 8.10
CA VAL A 45 -3.77 -7.44 6.87
C VAL A 45 -4.13 -5.96 6.93
N GLU A 46 -4.76 -5.50 8.02
CA GLU A 46 -5.19 -4.11 8.17
C GLU A 46 -5.19 -3.66 9.64
N GLY A 47 -5.23 -2.36 9.86
CA GLY A 47 -5.32 -1.73 11.19
C GLY A 47 -6.21 -0.50 11.15
N ILE A 48 -7.19 -0.47 10.25
CA ILE A 48 -8.00 0.71 9.92
C ILE A 48 -8.77 1.23 11.12
N LEU A 49 -9.34 0.35 11.94
CA LEU A 49 -10.13 0.75 13.11
C LEU A 49 -9.28 1.06 14.34
N GLU A 50 -8.02 0.62 14.36
CA GLU A 50 -7.14 0.69 15.54
C GLU A 50 -6.11 1.82 15.46
N CYS A 51 -5.69 2.21 14.24
CA CYS A 51 -4.64 3.22 14.05
C CYS A 51 -5.07 4.60 14.56
N ALA A 52 -4.10 5.38 15.04
CA ALA A 52 -4.33 6.75 15.48
C ALA A 52 -4.74 7.65 14.31
N GLU A 53 -4.02 7.57 13.20
CA GLU A 53 -4.25 8.34 11.98
C GLU A 53 -4.51 7.41 10.79
N LEU A 54 -5.55 7.71 10.04
CA LEU A 54 -5.90 7.00 8.81
C LEU A 54 -5.80 7.96 7.63
N LEU A 55 -5.00 7.59 6.62
CA LEU A 55 -4.84 8.35 5.39
C LEU A 55 -5.24 7.48 4.20
N VAL A 56 -5.96 8.05 3.25
CA VAL A 56 -6.08 7.46 1.91
C VAL A 56 -5.21 8.26 0.96
N VAL A 57 -4.37 7.58 0.21
CA VAL A 57 -3.51 8.19 -0.79
C VAL A 57 -4.08 7.94 -2.17
N ALA A 58 -4.22 9.00 -2.95
CA ALA A 58 -4.74 8.93 -4.30
C ALA A 58 -3.81 9.62 -5.30
N LEU A 59 -3.83 9.13 -6.52
CA LEU A 59 -3.37 9.87 -7.70
C LEU A 59 -4.36 10.99 -8.00
N GLY A 60 -3.86 12.18 -8.30
CA GLY A 60 -4.68 13.31 -8.71
C GLY A 60 -5.29 13.13 -10.11
N ASP A 61 -6.28 13.93 -10.42
CA ASP A 61 -7.01 13.93 -11.70
C ASP A 61 -6.27 14.60 -12.87
N ASP A 62 -5.44 15.58 -12.58
CA ASP A 62 -4.75 16.45 -13.56
C ASP A 62 -3.46 15.86 -14.18
N ARG A 63 -3.26 14.55 -14.13
CA ARG A 63 -1.97 13.92 -14.49
C ARG A 63 -1.62 14.04 -15.97
N ASP A 64 -2.59 14.09 -16.85
CA ASP A 64 -2.38 14.13 -18.31
C ASP A 64 -1.80 15.47 -18.81
N LYS A 65 -1.85 16.51 -17.99
CA LYS A 65 -1.16 17.79 -18.26
C LYS A 65 0.38 17.67 -18.27
N HIS A 66 0.91 16.61 -17.68
CA HIS A 66 2.34 16.45 -17.51
C HIS A 66 2.92 15.45 -18.51
N VAL A 67 3.69 15.93 -19.46
CA VAL A 67 4.33 15.11 -20.50
C VAL A 67 5.67 14.57 -20.02
N PHE A 68 6.45 15.38 -19.30
CA PHE A 68 7.78 15.00 -18.83
C PHE A 68 7.72 13.78 -17.90
N GLY A 69 8.47 12.72 -18.27
CA GLY A 69 8.51 11.45 -17.55
C GLY A 69 7.36 10.50 -17.87
N ARG A 70 6.18 11.00 -18.30
CA ARG A 70 5.00 10.15 -18.56
C ARG A 70 4.85 9.73 -20.01
N ARG A 71 5.43 10.45 -20.97
CA ARG A 71 5.25 10.17 -22.40
C ARG A 71 5.61 8.73 -22.80
N THR A 72 6.65 8.19 -22.22
CA THR A 72 7.14 6.82 -22.49
C THR A 72 6.83 5.85 -21.37
N LEU A 73 6.62 6.34 -20.17
CA LEU A 73 6.35 5.57 -18.95
C LEU A 73 5.15 6.18 -18.19
N PRO A 74 3.91 5.95 -18.63
CA PRO A 74 2.71 6.55 -18.02
C PRO A 74 2.56 6.26 -16.53
N GLN A 75 3.10 5.14 -16.05
CA GLN A 75 3.07 4.70 -14.65
C GLN A 75 4.07 5.45 -13.74
N MET A 76 4.84 6.41 -14.25
CA MET A 76 5.80 7.16 -13.42
C MET A 76 5.13 8.07 -12.39
N ASP A 77 3.88 8.43 -12.57
CA ASP A 77 3.09 9.09 -11.54
C ASP A 77 2.81 8.15 -10.36
N LEU A 78 2.46 6.90 -10.61
CA LEU A 78 2.31 5.87 -9.57
C LEU A 78 3.63 5.62 -8.83
N ALA A 79 4.75 5.52 -9.56
CA ALA A 79 6.08 5.41 -8.94
C ALA A 79 6.37 6.60 -8.01
N SER A 80 6.00 7.82 -8.43
CA SER A 80 6.16 9.03 -7.62
C SER A 80 5.30 9.00 -6.34
N VAL A 81 4.06 8.53 -6.41
CA VAL A 81 3.20 8.31 -5.23
C VAL A 81 3.82 7.29 -4.29
N SER A 82 4.31 6.17 -4.83
CA SER A 82 4.96 5.11 -4.03
C SER A 82 6.18 5.64 -3.27
N CYS A 83 7.00 6.50 -3.91
CA CYS A 83 8.10 7.18 -3.23
C CYS A 83 7.61 8.12 -2.11
N ALA A 84 6.51 8.84 -2.30
CA ALA A 84 5.96 9.70 -1.27
C ALA A 84 5.46 8.90 -0.07
N ILE A 85 4.80 7.75 -0.31
CA ILE A 85 4.38 6.82 0.75
C ILE A 85 5.60 6.26 1.48
N GLN A 86 6.62 5.81 0.74
CA GLN A 86 7.84 5.28 1.34
C GLN A 86 8.55 6.32 2.21
N ASN A 87 8.64 7.58 1.76
CA ASN A 87 9.22 8.66 2.56
C ASN A 87 8.42 8.91 3.83
N LEU A 88 7.08 8.88 3.77
CA LEU A 88 6.23 9.00 4.95
C LEU A 88 6.49 7.84 5.93
N TRP A 89 6.64 6.61 5.40
CA TRP A 89 6.92 5.43 6.22
C TRP A 89 8.25 5.55 6.96
N LEU A 90 9.31 5.95 6.23
CA LEU A 90 10.63 6.13 6.83
C LEU A 90 10.63 7.26 7.88
N ALA A 91 9.93 8.37 7.61
CA ALA A 91 9.77 9.46 8.56
C ALA A 91 9.01 9.01 9.83
N ALA A 92 7.90 8.29 9.64
CA ALA A 92 7.14 7.71 10.76
C ALA A 92 8.01 6.79 11.61
N ARG A 93 8.79 5.91 10.98
CA ARG A 93 9.73 5.02 11.67
C ARG A 93 10.79 5.77 12.47
N ALA A 94 11.32 6.88 11.93
CA ALA A 94 12.29 7.73 12.61
C ALA A 94 11.70 8.41 13.87
N GLU A 95 10.38 8.69 13.86
CA GLU A 95 9.63 9.25 14.98
C GLU A 95 9.08 8.15 15.93
N GLY A 96 9.43 6.89 15.74
CA GLY A 96 8.96 5.77 16.57
C GLY A 96 7.51 5.37 16.31
N LEU A 97 6.94 5.75 15.15
CA LEU A 97 5.58 5.41 14.75
C LEU A 97 5.57 4.23 13.77
N GLY A 98 4.62 3.33 13.94
CA GLY A 98 4.32 2.28 12.98
C GLY A 98 3.44 2.79 11.86
N MET A 99 3.64 2.23 10.65
CA MET A 99 2.76 2.47 9.52
C MET A 99 2.45 1.14 8.82
N GLY A 100 1.18 0.93 8.50
CA GLY A 100 0.72 -0.16 7.65
C GLY A 100 0.20 0.38 6.32
N TRP A 101 0.53 -0.31 5.22
CA TRP A 101 0.00 -0.03 3.89
C TRP A 101 -1.01 -1.10 3.50
N VAL A 102 -2.27 -0.71 3.36
CA VAL A 102 -3.37 -1.58 2.93
C VAL A 102 -3.70 -1.27 1.47
N SER A 103 -3.62 -2.29 0.62
CA SER A 103 -4.02 -2.26 -0.80
C SER A 103 -5.16 -3.24 -1.09
N LEU A 104 -5.77 -3.78 -0.06
CA LEU A 104 -6.85 -4.77 -0.12
C LEU A 104 -8.21 -4.07 -0.24
N PHE A 105 -8.48 -3.50 -1.40
CA PHE A 105 -9.75 -2.83 -1.71
C PHE A 105 -9.96 -2.71 -3.21
N GLU A 106 -11.21 -2.62 -3.64
CA GLU A 106 -11.56 -2.23 -5.00
C GLU A 106 -11.44 -0.71 -5.16
N PRO A 107 -10.65 -0.20 -6.12
CA PRO A 107 -10.40 1.25 -6.25
C PRO A 107 -11.65 2.08 -6.47
N ARG A 108 -12.57 1.62 -7.33
CA ARG A 108 -13.78 2.38 -7.69
C ARG A 108 -14.73 2.62 -6.52
N PRO A 109 -15.13 1.61 -5.73
CA PRO A 109 -15.97 1.84 -4.55
C PRO A 109 -15.33 2.78 -3.52
N LEU A 110 -14.01 2.72 -3.35
CA LEU A 110 -13.30 3.63 -2.45
C LEU A 110 -13.27 5.07 -3.00
N ALA A 111 -13.07 5.24 -4.31
CA ALA A 111 -13.13 6.54 -4.97
C ALA A 111 -14.53 7.19 -4.83
N GLU A 112 -15.59 6.43 -5.10
CA GLU A 112 -16.98 6.85 -4.94
C GLU A 112 -17.29 7.22 -3.49
N LEU A 113 -16.83 6.41 -2.53
CA LEU A 113 -17.01 6.66 -1.09
C LEU A 113 -16.38 7.97 -0.64
N LEU A 114 -15.23 8.32 -1.21
CA LEU A 114 -14.47 9.53 -0.86
C LEU A 114 -14.80 10.74 -1.74
N GLY A 115 -15.64 10.58 -2.76
CA GLY A 115 -15.98 11.64 -3.70
C GLY A 115 -14.79 12.10 -4.53
N LEU A 116 -13.93 11.18 -4.95
CA LEU A 116 -12.80 11.52 -5.82
C LEU A 116 -13.31 11.98 -7.19
N PRO A 117 -12.70 13.01 -7.79
CA PRO A 117 -13.06 13.44 -9.14
C PRO A 117 -12.67 12.40 -10.18
N ASP A 118 -13.30 12.48 -11.36
CA ASP A 118 -12.94 11.64 -12.50
C ASP A 118 -11.47 11.77 -12.83
N GLY A 119 -10.80 10.65 -13.07
CA GLY A 119 -9.35 10.59 -13.33
C GLY A 119 -8.46 10.49 -12.08
N ALA A 120 -9.00 10.76 -10.91
CA ALA A 120 -8.30 10.46 -9.65
C ALA A 120 -8.49 8.98 -9.26
N GLU A 121 -7.47 8.39 -8.65
CA GLU A 121 -7.46 6.96 -8.34
C GLU A 121 -6.85 6.70 -6.96
N PRO A 122 -7.56 6.02 -6.03
CA PRO A 122 -7.00 5.64 -4.75
C PRO A 122 -5.92 4.55 -4.94
N VAL A 123 -4.78 4.72 -4.27
CA VAL A 123 -3.61 3.86 -4.39
C VAL A 123 -3.35 3.06 -3.13
N ALA A 124 -3.60 3.67 -1.97
CA ALA A 124 -3.28 3.06 -0.68
C ALA A 124 -4.16 3.60 0.43
N ILE A 125 -4.41 2.76 1.43
CA ILE A 125 -4.89 3.17 2.74
C ILE A 125 -3.71 3.00 3.71
N LEU A 126 -3.34 4.07 4.44
CA LEU A 126 -2.23 4.06 5.36
C LEU A 126 -2.75 4.17 6.79
N CYS A 127 -2.37 3.19 7.61
CA CYS A 127 -2.67 3.13 9.03
C CYS A 127 -1.43 3.54 9.80
N LEU A 128 -1.46 4.67 10.51
CA LEU A 128 -0.32 5.26 11.21
C LEU A 128 -0.63 5.40 12.69
N GLY A 129 0.33 5.06 13.54
CA GLY A 129 0.18 5.23 14.98
C GLY A 129 1.32 4.67 15.82
N PRO A 130 1.27 4.87 17.15
CA PRO A 130 2.22 4.25 18.05
C PRO A 130 2.11 2.74 17.99
N VAL A 131 3.24 2.05 18.16
CA VAL A 131 3.33 0.60 18.27
C VAL A 131 4.02 0.25 19.58
N PRO A 132 3.66 -0.87 20.24
CA PRO A 132 4.31 -1.29 21.49
C PRO A 132 5.81 -1.54 21.28
N GLU A 133 6.15 -2.17 20.19
CA GLU A 133 7.53 -2.48 19.81
C GLU A 133 7.61 -2.67 18.28
N PHE A 134 8.81 -2.59 17.75
CA PHE A 134 9.09 -2.95 16.37
C PHE A 134 9.76 -4.32 16.36
N PRO A 135 9.26 -5.26 15.55
CA PRO A 135 9.88 -6.56 15.44
C PRO A 135 11.30 -6.47 14.85
N ASP A 136 12.18 -7.38 15.25
CA ASP A 136 13.56 -7.46 14.76
C ASP A 136 13.65 -7.93 13.31
N ARG A 137 12.59 -8.59 12.82
CA ARG A 137 12.49 -9.10 11.46
C ARG A 137 11.16 -8.68 10.82
N PRO A 138 11.06 -8.69 9.48
CA PRO A 138 9.80 -8.41 8.78
C PRO A 138 8.65 -9.29 9.28
N ALA A 139 7.47 -8.70 9.49
CA ALA A 139 6.30 -9.43 10.00
C ALA A 139 5.94 -10.65 9.12
N LEU A 140 5.99 -10.52 7.80
CA LEU A 140 5.70 -11.63 6.88
C LEU A 140 6.69 -12.81 7.00
N GLU A 141 7.93 -12.54 7.44
CA GLU A 141 8.91 -13.59 7.76
C GLU A 141 8.54 -14.27 9.09
N LEU A 142 8.17 -13.48 10.10
CA LEU A 142 7.78 -14.01 11.40
C LEU A 142 6.52 -14.87 11.32
N ASP A 143 5.57 -14.48 10.45
CA ASP A 143 4.33 -15.20 10.17
C ASP A 143 4.53 -16.41 9.24
N GLY A 144 5.75 -16.65 8.74
CA GLY A 144 6.06 -17.73 7.80
C GLY A 144 5.49 -17.53 6.39
N TRP A 145 4.96 -16.34 6.09
CA TRP A 145 4.34 -16.02 4.79
C TRP A 145 5.33 -15.90 3.65
N ALA A 146 6.50 -15.32 3.90
CA ALA A 146 7.54 -15.09 2.92
C ALA A 146 8.94 -15.24 3.53
N THR A 147 9.90 -15.68 2.70
CA THR A 147 11.32 -15.76 3.07
C THR A 147 12.09 -14.65 2.36
N PRO A 148 12.92 -13.89 3.05
CA PRO A 148 13.81 -12.92 2.43
C PRO A 148 14.75 -13.59 1.42
N ARG A 149 14.98 -12.91 0.31
CA ARG A 149 15.92 -13.36 -0.72
C ARG A 149 17.19 -12.51 -0.68
N PRO A 150 18.36 -13.09 -0.97
CA PRO A 150 19.62 -12.36 -1.02
C PRO A 150 19.59 -11.20 -2.01
N LEU A 151 20.22 -10.07 -1.68
CA LEU A 151 20.29 -8.90 -2.58
C LEU A 151 20.88 -9.24 -3.95
N ALA A 152 21.84 -10.17 -4.00
CA ALA A 152 22.48 -10.60 -5.25
C ALA A 152 21.50 -11.17 -6.28
N GLU A 153 20.33 -11.65 -5.85
CA GLU A 153 19.29 -12.12 -6.77
C GLU A 153 18.53 -10.99 -7.48
N PHE A 154 18.66 -9.76 -6.99
CA PHE A 154 17.93 -8.58 -7.50
C PHE A 154 18.84 -7.60 -8.26
N VAL A 155 20.14 -7.83 -8.27
CA VAL A 155 21.12 -6.93 -8.89
C VAL A 155 21.80 -7.67 -10.05
N CYS A 156 21.69 -7.11 -11.26
CA CYS A 156 22.37 -7.60 -12.44
C CYS A 156 23.28 -6.51 -12.98
N GLU A 157 24.46 -6.88 -13.49
CA GLU A 157 25.38 -5.95 -14.13
C GLU A 157 25.14 -5.89 -15.64
N ASN A 158 25.02 -4.67 -16.17
CA ASN A 158 24.91 -4.33 -17.58
C ASN A 158 23.72 -4.92 -18.34
N ARG A 159 23.19 -6.09 -17.98
CA ARG A 159 22.09 -6.78 -18.65
C ARG A 159 21.22 -7.46 -17.61
N TRP A 160 19.95 -7.62 -17.95
CA TRP A 160 19.09 -8.54 -17.21
C TRP A 160 19.65 -9.96 -17.35
N ALA A 161 20.14 -10.52 -16.26
CA ALA A 161 20.57 -11.90 -16.17
C ALA A 161 19.59 -12.71 -15.33
N GLN A 162 19.39 -13.97 -15.65
CA GLN A 162 18.69 -14.86 -14.70
C GLN A 162 19.59 -15.02 -13.47
N PRO A 163 19.03 -14.94 -12.25
CA PRO A 163 19.79 -15.27 -11.06
C PRO A 163 20.37 -16.67 -11.22
N GLN A 164 21.69 -16.79 -11.09
CA GLN A 164 22.30 -18.11 -11.01
C GLN A 164 21.88 -18.66 -9.63
N LEU A 165 20.93 -19.59 -9.66
CA LEU A 165 20.60 -20.37 -8.47
C LEU A 165 21.88 -21.10 -8.05
N PRO A 166 22.23 -21.07 -6.76
CA PRO A 166 23.38 -21.83 -6.24
C PRO A 166 23.20 -23.33 -6.42
#